data_355ffcf9c134af9bfa07eb1ad3752189
#
_entry.id   355ffcf9c134af9bfa07eb1ad3752189
#
_cell.length_a   1.000
_cell.length_b   1.000
_cell.length_c   1.000
_cell.angle_alpha   90.00
_cell.angle_beta   90.00
_cell.angle_gamma   90.00
#
_symmetry.space_group_name_H-M   'P 1'
#
loop_
_entity.id
_entity.type
_entity.pdbx_description
1 polymer ?
#
loop_
_entity_poly.entity_id
_entity_poly.type
_entity_poly.pdbx_seq_one_letter_code
_entity_poly.pdbx_strand_id
1 'polypeptide(L)'
;MTVTAAAAAMTAAMAFSSLAAVAKVGTQEFNSLQDAINSAGESPVVIDLEENVSLTDGLVIGAGKNVTIQCGTSDPKTIKMEGKGIHTEGTYDATAKSWNTSRLTFKNCVLDIAANDNPGGSGRTANLISNTDLTLDHVTWTQNSANGGSGSGMYLYQKSNLYLVNGTVMTISGYKGSRASGIFADDSEYEDMPNRSIKISDHSSLNIIDCDWHCILRS
;
A
#
# COMPACT_ATOMS: atom_id res chain seq x y z
N MET A 1 -46.96 -27.04 54.79
CA MET A 1 -45.54 -26.69 54.55
C MET A 1 -45.31 -26.60 53.12
N THR A 2 -45.21 -25.32 52.62
CA THR A 2 -44.99 -25.02 51.23
C THR A 2 -43.52 -24.61 51.04
N VAL A 3 -42.77 -25.39 50.27
CA VAL A 3 -41.37 -25.10 49.96
C VAL A 3 -41.33 -24.31 48.67
N THR A 4 -40.96 -23.04 48.76
CA THR A 4 -40.74 -22.17 47.62
C THR A 4 -39.28 -22.36 47.16
N ALA A 5 -39.08 -22.93 45.96
CA ALA A 5 -37.78 -23.00 45.32
C ALA A 5 -37.49 -21.68 44.59
N ALA A 6 -36.50 -20.95 45.04
CA ALA A 6 -35.98 -19.77 44.34
C ALA A 6 -35.00 -20.23 43.25
N ALA A 7 -35.38 -20.03 41.96
CA ALA A 7 -34.48 -20.22 40.83
C ALA A 7 -33.62 -18.98 40.69
N ALA A 8 -32.32 -19.08 40.96
CA ALA A 8 -31.33 -18.06 40.65
C ALA A 8 -30.96 -18.19 39.18
N ALA A 9 -31.38 -17.22 38.36
CA ALA A 9 -30.93 -17.08 36.98
C ALA A 9 -29.50 -16.50 36.99
N MET A 10 -28.50 -17.31 36.75
CA MET A 10 -27.14 -16.86 36.45
C MET A 10 -27.10 -16.35 35.01
N THR A 11 -27.14 -15.05 34.84
CA THR A 11 -26.81 -14.39 33.55
C THR A 11 -25.29 -14.42 33.40
N ALA A 12 -24.76 -15.37 32.66
CA ALA A 12 -23.36 -15.34 32.23
C ALA A 12 -23.22 -14.21 31.23
N ALA A 13 -22.70 -13.07 31.65
CA ALA A 13 -22.20 -12.05 30.75
C ALA A 13 -20.98 -12.61 30.04
N MET A 14 -21.16 -13.08 28.81
CA MET A 14 -20.03 -13.34 27.93
C MET A 14 -19.40 -11.98 27.63
N ALA A 15 -18.24 -11.72 28.24
CA ALA A 15 -17.37 -10.65 27.82
C ALA A 15 -16.85 -11.03 26.41
N PHE A 16 -17.46 -10.51 25.37
CA PHE A 16 -16.83 -10.47 24.06
C PHE A 16 -15.63 -9.54 24.22
N SER A 17 -14.42 -10.09 24.27
CA SER A 17 -13.22 -9.31 24.03
C SER A 17 -13.34 -8.80 22.59
N SER A 18 -13.66 -7.53 22.42
CA SER A 18 -13.52 -6.90 21.10
C SER A 18 -12.04 -7.05 20.72
N LEU A 19 -11.77 -7.73 19.61
CA LEU A 19 -10.46 -7.64 18.99
C LEU A 19 -10.16 -6.15 18.81
N ALA A 20 -8.96 -5.73 19.20
CA ALA A 20 -8.54 -4.36 19.00
C ALA A 20 -8.68 -4.01 17.51
N ALA A 21 -9.16 -2.81 17.21
CA ALA A 21 -9.28 -2.37 15.83
C ALA A 21 -7.90 -2.26 15.20
N VAL A 22 -7.74 -2.80 14.00
CA VAL A 22 -6.48 -2.72 13.23
C VAL A 22 -6.29 -1.33 12.64
N ALA A 23 -7.38 -0.70 12.21
CA ALA A 23 -7.36 0.62 11.58
C ALA A 23 -8.62 1.41 11.93
N LYS A 24 -8.53 2.75 11.83
CA LYS A 24 -9.64 3.69 12.06
C LYS A 24 -9.75 4.72 10.95
N VAL A 25 -10.99 5.11 10.65
CA VAL A 25 -11.31 6.27 9.83
C VAL A 25 -12.20 7.18 10.67
N GLY A 26 -11.63 8.24 11.22
CA GLY A 26 -12.31 9.04 12.24
C GLY A 26 -12.64 8.18 13.47
N THR A 27 -13.94 8.01 13.76
CA THR A 27 -14.41 7.16 14.87
C THR A 27 -14.78 5.75 14.44
N GLN A 28 -14.79 5.46 13.15
CA GLN A 28 -15.14 4.13 12.63
C GLN A 28 -13.94 3.19 12.72
N GLU A 29 -14.13 2.04 13.34
CA GLU A 29 -13.13 0.99 13.54
C GLU A 29 -13.24 -0.11 12.48
N PHE A 30 -12.08 -0.64 12.07
CA PHE A 30 -11.96 -1.71 11.07
C PHE A 30 -11.03 -2.81 11.59
N ASN A 31 -11.41 -4.06 11.31
CA ASN A 31 -10.61 -5.24 11.67
C ASN A 31 -9.52 -5.56 10.64
N SER A 32 -9.50 -4.87 9.50
CA SER A 32 -8.44 -4.98 8.51
C SER A 32 -8.14 -3.62 7.86
N LEU A 33 -6.88 -3.43 7.46
CA LEU A 33 -6.47 -2.25 6.71
C LEU A 33 -7.16 -2.19 5.33
N GLN A 34 -7.36 -3.34 4.66
CA GLN A 34 -8.03 -3.37 3.36
C GLN A 34 -9.50 -2.93 3.45
N ASP A 35 -10.21 -3.30 4.52
CA ASP A 35 -11.60 -2.85 4.72
C ASP A 35 -11.69 -1.34 4.94
N ALA A 36 -10.75 -0.78 5.71
CA ALA A 36 -10.64 0.66 5.88
C ALA A 36 -10.39 1.37 4.54
N ILE A 37 -9.48 0.85 3.70
CA ILE A 37 -9.23 1.35 2.34
C ILE A 37 -10.47 1.23 1.46
N ASN A 38 -11.18 0.11 1.54
CA ASN A 38 -12.39 -0.12 0.74
C ASN A 38 -13.51 0.85 1.09
N SER A 39 -13.60 1.27 2.36
CA SER A 39 -14.58 2.25 2.82
C SER A 39 -14.33 3.68 2.31
N ALA A 40 -13.09 3.98 1.90
CA ALA A 40 -12.74 5.29 1.35
C ALA A 40 -13.38 5.49 -0.04
N GLY A 41 -13.88 6.70 -0.28
CA GLY A 41 -14.34 7.17 -1.58
C GLY A 41 -13.29 8.04 -2.29
N GLU A 42 -13.76 8.95 -3.14
CA GLU A 42 -12.90 9.91 -3.87
C GLU A 42 -12.44 11.09 -3.00
N SER A 43 -13.18 11.40 -1.94
CA SER A 43 -12.80 12.44 -0.98
C SER A 43 -11.57 11.98 -0.18
N PRO A 44 -10.67 12.91 0.21
CA PRO A 44 -9.52 12.57 1.04
C PRO A 44 -9.92 11.90 2.35
N VAL A 45 -9.33 10.75 2.63
CA VAL A 45 -9.56 9.98 3.85
C VAL A 45 -8.22 9.69 4.51
N VAL A 46 -8.16 9.88 5.83
CA VAL A 46 -7.03 9.45 6.68
C VAL A 46 -7.44 8.17 7.40
N ILE A 47 -6.61 7.15 7.25
CA ILE A 47 -6.72 5.87 7.95
C ILE A 47 -5.60 5.83 8.99
N ASP A 48 -5.97 5.87 10.25
CA ASP A 48 -5.03 5.69 11.35
C ASP A 48 -4.81 4.19 11.58
N LEU A 49 -3.57 3.74 11.43
CA LEU A 49 -3.18 2.36 11.70
C LEU A 49 -2.86 2.21 13.18
N GLU A 50 -3.64 1.41 13.87
CA GLU A 50 -3.56 1.24 15.33
C GLU A 50 -2.55 0.15 15.75
N GLU A 51 -2.32 -0.85 14.88
CA GLU A 51 -1.47 -2.00 15.15
C GLU A 51 -0.57 -2.33 13.96
N ASN A 52 0.48 -3.12 14.20
CA ASN A 52 1.27 -3.72 13.13
C ASN A 52 0.39 -4.71 12.35
N VAL A 53 0.52 -4.71 11.02
CA VAL A 53 -0.24 -5.62 10.16
C VAL A 53 0.68 -6.48 9.31
N SER A 54 0.25 -7.73 9.08
CA SER A 54 0.89 -8.64 8.13
C SER A 54 -0.13 -9.06 7.08
N LEU A 55 0.20 -8.84 5.81
CA LEU A 55 -0.67 -9.00 4.66
C LEU A 55 -0.08 -10.02 3.69
N THR A 56 -0.76 -11.11 3.45
CA THR A 56 -0.38 -12.13 2.45
C THR A 56 -0.92 -11.81 1.06
N ASP A 57 -2.06 -11.13 1.01
CA ASP A 57 -2.73 -10.77 -0.25
C ASP A 57 -2.36 -9.36 -0.75
N GLY A 58 -1.47 -8.66 -0.03
CA GLY A 58 -1.05 -7.30 -0.36
C GLY A 58 -2.15 -6.26 -0.12
N LEU A 59 -2.03 -5.10 -0.79
CA LEU A 59 -3.01 -4.01 -0.74
C LEU A 59 -3.54 -3.67 -2.12
N VAL A 60 -4.85 -3.46 -2.22
CA VAL A 60 -5.53 -2.99 -3.44
C VAL A 60 -6.13 -1.62 -3.18
N ILE A 61 -5.77 -0.65 -4.03
CA ILE A 61 -6.32 0.71 -4.01
C ILE A 61 -7.12 0.90 -5.30
N GLY A 62 -8.43 0.93 -5.18
CA GLY A 62 -9.32 1.13 -6.34
C GLY A 62 -9.16 2.53 -6.95
N ALA A 63 -9.63 2.66 -8.20
CA ALA A 63 -9.52 3.89 -8.97
C ALA A 63 -10.20 5.10 -8.29
N GLY A 64 -9.57 6.27 -8.41
CA GLY A 64 -10.08 7.54 -7.88
C GLY A 64 -9.99 7.71 -6.37
N LYS A 65 -9.49 6.73 -5.63
CA LYS A 65 -9.37 6.84 -4.17
C LYS A 65 -8.27 7.84 -3.78
N ASN A 66 -8.53 8.57 -2.70
CA ASN A 66 -7.59 9.52 -2.10
C ASN A 66 -7.37 9.13 -0.63
N VAL A 67 -6.35 8.33 -0.38
CA VAL A 67 -6.12 7.67 0.91
C VAL A 67 -4.77 8.05 1.49
N THR A 68 -4.77 8.45 2.76
CA THR A 68 -3.57 8.57 3.59
C THR A 68 -3.61 7.49 4.67
N ILE A 69 -2.63 6.60 4.69
CA ILE A 69 -2.42 5.63 5.77
C ILE A 69 -1.37 6.22 6.70
N GLN A 70 -1.79 6.52 7.93
CA GLN A 70 -0.96 7.14 8.95
C GLN A 70 -0.65 6.15 10.07
N CYS A 71 0.64 5.97 10.39
CA CYS A 71 1.11 4.93 11.28
C CYS A 71 1.64 5.45 12.64
N GLY A 72 1.20 6.64 13.04
CA GLY A 72 1.67 7.29 14.27
C GLY A 72 3.05 7.93 14.15
N THR A 73 3.36 8.89 14.99
CA THR A 73 4.65 9.62 14.95
C THR A 73 5.65 9.12 15.99
N SER A 74 5.18 8.73 17.16
CA SER A 74 6.04 8.29 18.28
C SER A 74 6.28 6.78 18.30
N ASP A 75 5.41 6.02 17.64
CA ASP A 75 5.45 4.56 17.54
C ASP A 75 4.98 4.15 16.13
N PRO A 76 5.85 4.31 15.12
CA PRO A 76 5.48 3.99 13.73
C PRO A 76 5.08 2.52 13.60
N LYS A 77 3.92 2.27 13.04
CA LYS A 77 3.44 0.90 12.82
C LYS A 77 4.06 0.31 11.56
N THR A 78 4.23 -0.99 11.59
CA THR A 78 4.77 -1.77 10.47
C THR A 78 3.64 -2.38 9.65
N ILE A 79 3.71 -2.19 8.34
CA ILE A 79 2.91 -2.90 7.35
C ILE A 79 3.84 -3.89 6.66
N LYS A 80 3.69 -5.17 7.01
CA LYS A 80 4.44 -6.26 6.40
C LYS A 80 3.62 -6.88 5.28
N MET A 81 4.23 -7.04 4.09
CA MET A 81 3.60 -7.70 2.94
C MET A 81 4.44 -8.89 2.51
N GLU A 82 3.82 -10.07 2.48
CA GLU A 82 4.47 -11.33 2.12
C GLU A 82 3.76 -11.98 0.93
N GLY A 83 4.49 -12.20 -0.16
CA GLY A 83 3.96 -12.79 -1.39
C GLY A 83 3.43 -11.74 -2.37
N LYS A 84 2.45 -10.93 -1.98
CA LYS A 84 1.91 -9.84 -2.81
C LYS A 84 2.16 -8.47 -2.18
N GLY A 85 2.48 -7.48 -3.01
CA GLY A 85 2.73 -6.11 -2.61
C GLY A 85 1.51 -5.20 -2.81
N ILE A 86 1.70 -4.06 -3.48
CA ILE A 86 0.67 -3.04 -3.68
C ILE A 86 0.18 -3.07 -5.13
N HIS A 87 -1.14 -3.02 -5.31
CA HIS A 87 -1.78 -2.78 -6.59
C HIS A 87 -2.66 -1.55 -6.49
N THR A 88 -2.41 -0.57 -7.36
CA THR A 88 -3.32 0.56 -7.50
C THR A 88 -3.99 0.51 -8.86
N GLU A 89 -5.26 0.86 -8.90
CA GLU A 89 -6.04 0.88 -10.12
C GLU A 89 -6.26 2.31 -10.58
N GLY A 90 -6.23 2.51 -11.88
CA GLY A 90 -6.64 3.73 -12.53
C GLY A 90 -7.57 3.43 -13.69
N THR A 91 -8.56 4.26 -13.91
CA THR A 91 -9.49 4.13 -15.01
C THR A 91 -9.40 5.32 -15.94
N TYR A 92 -9.47 5.04 -17.24
CA TYR A 92 -9.59 6.07 -18.27
C TYR A 92 -11.05 6.26 -18.63
N ASP A 93 -11.54 7.49 -18.46
CA ASP A 93 -12.86 7.88 -18.99
C ASP A 93 -12.71 8.33 -20.44
N ALA A 94 -13.10 7.48 -21.36
CA ALA A 94 -13.03 7.73 -22.79
C ALA A 94 -13.94 8.90 -23.23
N THR A 95 -15.01 9.18 -22.49
CA THR A 95 -15.95 10.25 -22.78
C THR A 95 -15.38 11.58 -22.36
N ALA A 96 -14.86 11.66 -21.14
CA ALA A 96 -14.22 12.86 -20.59
C ALA A 96 -12.78 13.03 -21.10
N LYS A 97 -12.21 12.02 -21.79
CA LYS A 97 -10.79 11.96 -22.19
C LYS A 97 -9.85 12.27 -21.02
N SER A 98 -10.16 11.71 -19.85
CA SER A 98 -9.44 11.97 -18.62
C SER A 98 -9.18 10.69 -17.84
N TRP A 99 -8.13 10.72 -17.01
CA TRP A 99 -7.81 9.64 -16.09
C TRP A 99 -8.34 9.94 -14.71
N ASN A 100 -9.00 8.96 -14.11
CA ASN A 100 -9.36 9.01 -12.70
C ASN A 100 -8.15 8.61 -11.86
N THR A 101 -7.36 9.61 -11.44
CA THR A 101 -6.09 9.43 -10.73
C THR A 101 -6.31 9.19 -9.25
N SER A 102 -5.75 8.11 -8.73
CA SER A 102 -5.74 7.84 -7.29
C SER A 102 -4.60 8.59 -6.58
N ARG A 103 -4.74 8.81 -5.28
CA ARG A 103 -3.68 9.28 -4.41
C ARG A 103 -3.52 8.34 -3.24
N LEU A 104 -2.31 7.84 -3.05
CA LEU A 104 -1.95 6.98 -1.93
C LEU A 104 -0.79 7.60 -1.19
N THR A 105 -0.99 7.94 0.07
CA THR A 105 0.06 8.43 0.95
C THR A 105 0.27 7.46 2.10
N PHE A 106 1.51 7.03 2.31
CA PHE A 106 1.95 6.44 3.58
C PHE A 106 2.66 7.50 4.38
N LYS A 107 2.29 7.63 5.65
CA LYS A 107 2.84 8.65 6.54
C LYS A 107 3.30 8.06 7.86
N ASN A 108 4.56 8.31 8.24
CA ASN A 108 5.18 7.80 9.47
C ASN A 108 5.10 6.26 9.60
N CYS A 109 5.21 5.53 8.48
CA CYS A 109 5.07 4.07 8.44
C CYS A 109 6.42 3.37 8.24
N VAL A 110 6.48 2.13 8.71
CA VAL A 110 7.49 1.16 8.28
C VAL A 110 6.83 0.18 7.32
N LEU A 111 7.35 0.07 6.10
CA LEU A 111 6.90 -0.87 5.09
C LEU A 111 7.98 -1.94 4.90
N ASP A 112 7.62 -3.19 5.17
CA ASP A 112 8.49 -4.36 5.00
C ASP A 112 7.85 -5.29 3.96
N ILE A 113 8.41 -5.31 2.75
CA ILE A 113 7.79 -5.97 1.60
C ILE A 113 8.71 -7.10 1.10
N ALA A 114 8.24 -8.33 1.23
CA ALA A 114 8.85 -9.52 0.68
C ALA A 114 7.92 -10.12 -0.39
N ALA A 115 7.85 -9.47 -1.55
CA ALA A 115 6.87 -9.78 -2.58
C ALA A 115 7.51 -9.85 -3.97
N ASN A 116 6.97 -10.72 -4.82
CA ASN A 116 7.34 -10.86 -6.24
C ASN A 116 6.14 -10.64 -7.17
N ASP A 117 4.95 -10.50 -6.62
CA ASP A 117 3.70 -10.34 -7.36
C ASP A 117 2.83 -9.25 -6.70
N ASN A 118 1.82 -8.78 -7.40
CA ASN A 118 0.84 -7.82 -6.90
C ASN A 118 -0.56 -8.44 -6.88
N PRO A 119 -1.50 -7.91 -6.09
CA PRO A 119 -2.86 -8.45 -5.99
C PRO A 119 -3.62 -8.49 -7.31
N GLY A 120 -3.26 -7.63 -8.28
CA GLY A 120 -3.87 -7.60 -9.61
C GLY A 120 -3.44 -8.73 -10.56
N GLY A 121 -2.46 -9.57 -10.13
CA GLY A 121 -2.05 -10.76 -10.88
C GLY A 121 -1.35 -10.47 -12.21
N SER A 122 -0.80 -9.28 -12.42
CA SER A 122 -0.06 -8.92 -13.64
C SER A 122 1.32 -9.57 -13.75
N GLY A 123 1.60 -10.54 -12.89
CA GLY A 123 2.71 -11.47 -12.76
C GLY A 123 4.05 -10.97 -13.31
N ARG A 124 4.82 -10.23 -12.58
CA ARG A 124 6.26 -9.89 -12.70
C ARG A 124 6.61 -8.56 -12.01
N THR A 125 5.74 -8.04 -11.17
CA THR A 125 6.09 -6.88 -10.36
C THR A 125 5.45 -6.99 -8.98
N ALA A 126 6.24 -6.72 -7.96
CA ALA A 126 5.73 -6.75 -6.59
C ALA A 126 4.71 -5.64 -6.34
N ASN A 127 5.00 -4.44 -6.82
CA ASN A 127 4.10 -3.30 -6.68
C ASN A 127 3.75 -2.73 -8.06
N LEU A 128 2.47 -2.75 -8.41
CA LEU A 128 1.94 -2.10 -9.61
C LEU A 128 1.25 -0.80 -9.20
N ILE A 129 1.86 0.31 -9.54
CA ILE A 129 1.34 1.66 -9.29
C ILE A 129 0.80 2.19 -10.62
N SER A 130 -0.51 2.12 -10.78
CA SER A 130 -1.20 2.51 -12.00
C SER A 130 -2.02 3.77 -11.80
N ASN A 131 -1.76 4.79 -12.60
CA ASN A 131 -2.47 6.06 -12.60
C ASN A 131 -2.64 6.67 -11.18
N THR A 132 -1.55 6.70 -10.42
CA THR A 132 -1.56 7.03 -9.00
C THR A 132 -0.39 7.91 -8.62
N ASP A 133 -0.67 8.93 -7.82
CA ASP A 133 0.34 9.67 -7.08
C ASP A 133 0.63 8.93 -5.77
N LEU A 134 1.75 8.21 -5.70
CA LEU A 134 2.23 7.55 -4.48
C LEU A 134 3.18 8.47 -3.74
N THR A 135 2.81 8.85 -2.53
CA THR A 135 3.64 9.67 -1.62
C THR A 135 4.10 8.85 -0.42
N LEU A 136 5.40 8.87 -0.15
CA LEU A 136 6.02 8.33 1.05
C LEU A 136 6.51 9.51 1.89
N ASP A 137 5.84 9.77 3.03
CA ASP A 137 6.08 10.90 3.92
C ASP A 137 6.62 10.39 5.26
N HIS A 138 7.91 10.59 5.51
CA HIS A 138 8.60 10.08 6.69
C HIS A 138 8.44 8.56 6.85
N VAL A 139 8.76 7.82 5.77
CA VAL A 139 8.56 6.37 5.66
C VAL A 139 9.91 5.66 5.60
N THR A 140 10.02 4.54 6.29
CA THR A 140 11.06 3.52 6.03
C THR A 140 10.44 2.42 5.18
N TRP A 141 10.90 2.29 3.93
CA TRP A 141 10.46 1.26 3.00
C TRP A 141 11.60 0.30 2.75
N THR A 142 11.46 -0.93 3.18
CA THR A 142 12.38 -2.02 2.85
C THR A 142 11.65 -3.03 1.98
N GLN A 143 12.17 -3.28 0.80
CA GLN A 143 11.59 -4.23 -0.12
C GLN A 143 12.65 -5.19 -0.63
N ASN A 144 12.39 -6.47 -0.47
CA ASN A 144 13.25 -7.54 -0.95
C ASN A 144 12.46 -8.46 -1.88
N SER A 145 13.11 -8.93 -2.95
CA SER A 145 12.54 -10.00 -3.76
C SER A 145 12.35 -11.24 -2.91
N ALA A 146 11.14 -11.77 -2.86
CA ALA A 146 10.90 -13.07 -2.25
C ALA A 146 11.51 -14.16 -3.15
N ASN A 147 12.48 -14.91 -2.62
CA ASN A 147 13.11 -16.04 -3.34
C ASN A 147 13.79 -15.70 -4.68
N GLY A 148 14.33 -14.49 -4.83
CA GLY A 148 15.04 -14.10 -6.04
C GLY A 148 14.15 -14.00 -7.29
N GLY A 149 12.96 -13.46 -7.14
CA GLY A 149 11.96 -13.35 -8.21
C GLY A 149 12.44 -12.56 -9.43
N SER A 150 11.98 -12.96 -10.60
CA SER A 150 12.38 -12.43 -11.92
C SER A 150 11.59 -11.19 -12.34
N GLY A 151 10.88 -10.54 -11.43
CA GLY A 151 10.07 -9.35 -11.71
C GLY A 151 10.70 -8.06 -11.25
N SER A 152 9.99 -6.96 -11.42
CA SER A 152 10.39 -5.65 -10.89
C SER A 152 9.89 -5.44 -9.46
N GLY A 153 10.64 -4.71 -8.66
CA GLY A 153 10.18 -4.32 -7.33
C GLY A 153 8.97 -3.41 -7.38
N MET A 154 9.01 -2.41 -8.26
CA MET A 154 7.90 -1.48 -8.49
C MET A 154 7.75 -1.21 -9.98
N TYR A 155 6.52 -1.16 -10.45
CA TYR A 155 6.17 -0.72 -11.79
C TYR A 155 5.30 0.53 -11.69
N LEU A 156 5.83 1.65 -12.18
CA LEU A 156 5.08 2.88 -12.37
C LEU A 156 4.45 2.83 -13.76
N TYR A 157 3.15 2.58 -13.80
CA TYR A 157 2.39 2.40 -15.02
C TYR A 157 1.46 3.59 -15.28
N GLN A 158 1.27 3.92 -16.53
CA GLN A 158 0.43 5.05 -16.96
C GLN A 158 0.86 6.38 -16.27
N LYS A 159 -0.08 7.22 -15.86
CA LYS A 159 0.17 8.51 -15.22
C LYS A 159 0.50 8.35 -13.73
N SER A 160 1.62 7.70 -13.41
CA SER A 160 1.97 7.45 -12.01
C SER A 160 3.22 8.23 -11.58
N ASN A 161 3.18 8.78 -10.39
CA ASN A 161 4.30 9.49 -9.78
C ASN A 161 4.66 8.88 -8.43
N LEU A 162 5.95 8.89 -8.11
CA LEU A 162 6.49 8.50 -6.81
C LEU A 162 7.14 9.72 -6.16
N TYR A 163 6.70 10.06 -4.96
CA TYR A 163 7.23 11.16 -4.16
C TYR A 163 7.81 10.61 -2.86
N LEU A 164 9.10 10.86 -2.61
CA LEU A 164 9.77 10.57 -1.36
C LEU A 164 10.06 11.90 -0.68
N VAL A 165 9.46 12.12 0.48
CA VAL A 165 9.54 13.40 1.20
C VAL A 165 9.82 13.21 2.69
N ASN A 166 10.26 14.26 3.37
CA ASN A 166 10.41 14.35 4.82
C ASN A 166 11.29 13.24 5.44
N GLY A 167 12.48 12.99 4.85
CA GLY A 167 13.41 11.99 5.38
C GLY A 167 13.03 10.54 5.11
N THR A 168 12.21 10.29 4.11
CA THR A 168 11.87 8.94 3.67
C THR A 168 13.10 8.18 3.18
N VAL A 169 13.27 6.95 3.64
CA VAL A 169 14.29 6.03 3.15
C VAL A 169 13.63 4.84 2.47
N MET A 170 13.82 4.72 1.16
CA MET A 170 13.30 3.60 0.36
C MET A 170 14.44 2.74 -0.14
N THR A 171 14.39 1.45 0.17
CA THR A 171 15.35 0.45 -0.30
C THR A 171 14.62 -0.68 -1.01
N ILE A 172 15.04 -0.97 -2.25
CA ILE A 172 14.55 -2.09 -3.06
C ILE A 172 15.74 -2.97 -3.44
N SER A 173 15.64 -4.29 -3.22
CA SER A 173 16.75 -5.19 -3.41
C SER A 173 16.39 -6.57 -3.96
N GLY A 174 17.38 -7.23 -4.59
CA GLY A 174 17.35 -8.65 -4.89
C GLY A 174 16.51 -9.06 -6.11
N TYR A 175 16.05 -8.14 -6.95
CA TYR A 175 15.28 -8.45 -8.15
C TYR A 175 16.23 -8.83 -9.30
N LYS A 176 16.20 -10.11 -9.72
CA LYS A 176 17.11 -10.72 -10.70
C LYS A 176 16.35 -11.28 -11.91
N GLY A 177 16.94 -11.21 -13.09
CA GLY A 177 16.40 -11.79 -14.32
C GLY A 177 16.29 -10.80 -15.47
N SER A 178 15.93 -11.29 -16.64
CA SER A 178 16.02 -10.57 -17.91
C SER A 178 15.11 -9.30 -18.03
N ARG A 179 14.18 -9.11 -17.10
CA ARG A 179 13.31 -7.93 -17.00
C ARG A 179 13.17 -7.43 -15.56
N ALA A 180 14.07 -7.89 -14.68
CA ALA A 180 14.03 -7.52 -13.27
C ALA A 180 14.70 -6.17 -13.06
N SER A 181 13.98 -5.25 -12.46
CA SER A 181 14.49 -3.94 -12.07
C SER A 181 14.03 -3.57 -10.67
N GLY A 182 14.76 -2.69 -10.00
CA GLY A 182 14.27 -2.10 -8.77
C GLY A 182 12.97 -1.34 -9.04
N ILE A 183 13.03 -0.39 -9.96
CA ILE A 183 11.86 0.35 -10.45
C ILE A 183 11.80 0.26 -11.97
N PHE A 184 10.64 -0.03 -12.49
CA PHE A 184 10.33 -0.01 -13.91
C PHE A 184 9.26 1.04 -14.18
N ALA A 185 9.48 1.90 -15.17
CA ALA A 185 8.49 2.86 -15.63
C ALA A 185 8.44 2.81 -17.16
N ASP A 186 7.28 2.55 -17.72
CA ASP A 186 7.08 2.36 -19.16
C ASP A 186 6.11 3.37 -19.73
N ASP A 187 6.47 3.99 -20.81
CA ASP A 187 5.66 4.94 -21.59
C ASP A 187 4.75 4.21 -22.58
N SER A 188 3.93 3.28 -22.10
CA SER A 188 3.05 2.56 -23.00
C SER A 188 1.96 3.46 -23.62
N GLU A 189 1.95 3.52 -24.93
CA GLU A 189 0.84 3.58 -25.88
C GLU A 189 -0.01 4.85 -26.03
N TYR A 190 0.13 5.89 -25.20
CA TYR A 190 -0.71 7.08 -25.36
C TYR A 190 0.16 8.35 -25.44
N GLU A 191 0.21 8.97 -26.62
CA GLU A 191 1.00 10.17 -26.90
C GLU A 191 0.70 11.40 -26.02
N ASP A 192 -0.47 11.42 -25.37
CA ASP A 192 -0.94 12.55 -24.55
C ASP A 192 -0.69 12.38 -23.03
N MET A 193 0.11 11.40 -22.59
CA MET A 193 0.33 11.19 -21.17
C MET A 193 1.44 12.06 -20.61
N PRO A 194 1.17 12.81 -19.52
CA PRO A 194 2.22 13.54 -18.84
C PRO A 194 3.26 12.58 -18.27
N ASN A 195 4.52 13.01 -18.31
CA ASN A 195 5.67 12.25 -17.87
C ASN A 195 5.50 11.70 -16.46
N ARG A 196 5.83 10.42 -16.28
CA ARG A 196 6.01 9.81 -14.97
C ARG A 196 7.18 10.46 -14.27
N SER A 197 7.09 10.56 -12.95
CA SER A 197 8.18 11.17 -12.21
C SER A 197 8.49 10.42 -10.92
N ILE A 198 9.77 10.41 -10.58
CA ILE A 198 10.26 10.07 -9.25
C ILE A 198 10.85 11.36 -8.69
N LYS A 199 10.28 11.88 -7.61
CA LYS A 199 10.75 13.08 -6.94
C LYS A 199 11.23 12.74 -5.53
N ILE A 200 12.46 13.10 -5.24
CA ILE A 200 13.11 12.86 -3.95
C ILE A 200 13.49 14.22 -3.39
N SER A 201 12.98 14.53 -2.20
CA SER A 201 13.22 15.81 -1.53
C SER A 201 13.35 15.64 -0.02
N ASP A 202 13.67 16.74 0.67
CA ASP A 202 13.65 16.84 2.13
C ASP A 202 14.45 15.72 2.83
N HIS A 203 15.72 15.54 2.43
CA HIS A 203 16.65 14.55 2.98
C HIS A 203 16.21 13.08 2.79
N SER A 204 15.32 12.82 1.82
CA SER A 204 14.90 11.48 1.48
C SER A 204 15.90 10.77 0.57
N SER A 205 15.85 9.45 0.53
CA SER A 205 16.75 8.63 -0.29
C SER A 205 16.04 7.44 -0.93
N LEU A 206 16.51 7.06 -2.13
CA LEU A 206 16.13 5.86 -2.85
C LEU A 206 17.37 5.01 -3.08
N ASN A 207 17.38 3.79 -2.55
CA ASN A 207 18.46 2.83 -2.69
C ASN A 207 17.95 1.62 -3.50
N ILE A 208 18.60 1.31 -4.62
CA ILE A 208 18.33 0.11 -5.41
C ILE A 208 19.58 -0.73 -5.37
N ILE A 209 19.49 -1.91 -4.75
CA ILE A 209 20.63 -2.72 -4.38
C ILE A 209 20.46 -4.12 -4.95
N ASP A 210 21.52 -4.65 -5.55
CA ASP A 210 21.56 -6.04 -6.03
C ASP A 210 20.38 -6.42 -6.94
N CYS A 211 19.96 -5.47 -7.79
CA CYS A 211 19.00 -5.68 -8.88
C CYS A 211 19.73 -5.73 -10.21
N ASP A 212 19.27 -6.56 -11.16
CA ASP A 212 19.93 -6.65 -12.48
C ASP A 212 19.81 -5.35 -13.27
N TRP A 213 18.69 -4.63 -13.10
CA TRP A 213 18.49 -3.29 -13.62
C TRP A 213 18.05 -2.36 -12.48
N HIS A 214 18.69 -1.21 -12.35
CA HIS A 214 18.42 -0.29 -11.24
C HIS A 214 17.10 0.46 -11.43
N CYS A 215 16.98 1.17 -12.53
CA CYS A 215 15.78 1.88 -12.92
C CYS A 215 15.70 1.89 -14.44
N ILE A 216 14.58 1.48 -15.00
CA ILE A 216 14.32 1.56 -16.43
C ILE A 216 13.23 2.59 -16.64
N LEU A 217 13.60 3.73 -17.21
CA LEU A 217 12.69 4.72 -17.76
C LEU A 217 12.67 4.51 -19.28
N ARG A 218 11.56 4.05 -19.82
CA ARG A 218 11.35 4.00 -21.26
C ARG A 218 10.50 5.19 -21.66
N SER A 219 11.00 5.99 -22.57
CA SER A 219 10.32 7.10 -23.24
C SER A 219 9.76 6.62 -24.56
#